data_aa159b29e2ed1d58f7742f3ac799c164
#
_entry.id   aa159b29e2ed1d58f7742f3ac799c164
#
_cell.length_a   1.000
_cell.length_b   1.000
_cell.length_c   1.000
_cell.angle_alpha   90.00
_cell.angle_beta   90.00
_cell.angle_gamma   90.00
#
_symmetry.space_group_name_H-M   'P 1'
#
loop_
_entity.id
_entity.type
_entity.pdbx_description
1 polymer ?
#
loop_
_entity_poly.entity_id
_entity_poly.type
_entity_poly.pdbx_seq_one_letter_code
_entity_poly.pdbx_strand_id
1 'polypeptide(L)'
;GGGRSSGRETAGRVAAGAIAIKLLNELGITFTTYAKSIGPVEIQSFSEEEIRNNSLCMPDADAAEKASAYLEQCLNNQDSAGGVIECRIKNVPAGLGDTVFDKLDATLAHAIMSIGAVKAVEIGDGINVTRLTGSEDNDGFVQKDGIISKTSNHAGGIMGGMSDGSDIILRAHIKPTPSISQPQSTVTSSGENLELEIKGRHDPVIVPRAVVVVEAMAALTITCLLYTSDA
;
A
#
# COMPACT_ATOMS: atom_id res chain seq x y z
N GLY A 1 7.90 -23.81 2.67
CA GLY A 1 6.66 -24.01 2.55
C GLY A 1 5.66 -23.01 2.02
N GLY A 2 4.47 -23.13 2.43
CA GLY A 2 3.39 -22.17 2.17
C GLY A 2 2.72 -22.24 0.79
N GLY A 3 3.36 -22.77 -0.22
CA GLY A 3 2.80 -22.88 -1.55
C GLY A 3 2.23 -21.55 -2.06
N ARG A 4 0.97 -21.52 -2.47
CA ARG A 4 0.26 -20.31 -2.94
C ARG A 4 -0.04 -19.31 -1.83
N SER A 5 0.11 -19.67 -0.57
CA SER A 5 0.01 -18.75 0.58
C SER A 5 1.35 -18.09 0.92
N SER A 6 2.43 -18.44 0.22
CA SER A 6 3.74 -17.81 0.38
C SER A 6 3.80 -16.48 -0.37
N GLY A 7 4.48 -15.48 0.20
CA GLY A 7 4.77 -14.23 -0.51
C GLY A 7 5.52 -14.40 -1.84
N ARG A 8 6.10 -15.58 -2.13
CA ARG A 8 6.74 -15.88 -3.42
C ARG A 8 5.78 -15.86 -4.60
N GLU A 9 4.47 -16.07 -4.39
CA GLU A 9 3.46 -15.98 -5.46
C GLU A 9 3.41 -14.56 -6.06
N THR A 10 3.78 -13.54 -5.30
CA THR A 10 3.76 -12.14 -5.76
C THR A 10 4.76 -11.85 -6.87
N ALA A 11 5.76 -12.71 -7.11
CA ALA A 11 6.71 -12.56 -8.22
C ALA A 11 5.99 -12.48 -9.58
N GLY A 12 4.95 -13.31 -9.81
CA GLY A 12 4.13 -13.24 -11.01
C GLY A 12 3.34 -11.93 -11.12
N ARG A 13 2.82 -11.42 -9.99
CA ARG A 13 2.11 -10.13 -9.94
C ARG A 13 3.03 -8.97 -10.30
N VAL A 14 4.25 -8.95 -9.74
CA VAL A 14 5.26 -7.92 -10.04
C VAL A 14 5.70 -7.97 -11.50
N ALA A 15 5.90 -9.15 -12.07
CA ALA A 15 6.24 -9.29 -13.48
C ALA A 15 5.14 -8.73 -14.41
N ALA A 16 3.88 -9.05 -14.14
CA ALA A 16 2.75 -8.52 -14.89
C ALA A 16 2.57 -7.00 -14.64
N GLY A 17 2.72 -6.56 -13.39
CA GLY A 17 2.65 -5.15 -13.01
C GLY A 17 3.71 -4.29 -13.68
N ALA A 18 4.92 -4.81 -13.87
CA ALA A 18 5.98 -4.09 -14.59
C ALA A 18 5.60 -3.80 -16.06
N ILE A 19 4.88 -4.73 -16.72
CA ILE A 19 4.34 -4.52 -18.06
C ILE A 19 3.24 -3.46 -18.03
N ALA A 20 2.32 -3.56 -17.05
CA ALA A 20 1.24 -2.59 -16.87
C ALA A 20 1.79 -1.17 -16.61
N ILE A 21 2.77 -1.02 -15.71
CA ILE A 21 3.41 0.28 -15.42
C ILE A 21 4.05 0.87 -16.67
N LYS A 22 4.73 0.04 -17.48
CA LYS A 22 5.32 0.51 -18.72
C LYS A 22 4.27 1.05 -19.70
N LEU A 23 3.15 0.34 -19.85
CA LEU A 23 2.02 0.79 -20.67
C LEU A 23 1.43 2.09 -20.14
N LEU A 24 1.18 2.16 -18.83
CA LEU A 24 0.58 3.33 -18.18
C LEU A 24 1.47 4.57 -18.26
N ASN A 25 2.81 4.39 -18.19
CA ASN A 25 3.75 5.48 -18.39
C ASN A 25 3.68 6.08 -19.80
N GLU A 26 3.43 5.28 -20.84
CA GLU A 26 3.19 5.80 -22.20
C GLU A 26 1.92 6.66 -22.29
N LEU A 27 0.97 6.43 -21.38
CA LEU A 27 -0.24 7.24 -21.23
C LEU A 27 -0.06 8.43 -20.27
N GLY A 28 1.16 8.61 -19.72
CA GLY A 28 1.48 9.66 -18.75
C GLY A 28 1.05 9.37 -17.31
N ILE A 29 0.48 8.21 -17.04
CA ILE A 29 0.09 7.77 -15.68
C ILE A 29 1.32 7.24 -14.96
N THR A 30 1.64 7.82 -13.80
CA THR A 30 2.85 7.50 -13.04
C THR A 30 2.54 7.05 -11.62
N PHE A 31 3.44 6.27 -11.04
CA PHE A 31 3.32 5.70 -9.70
C PHE A 31 4.49 6.14 -8.83
N THR A 32 4.19 6.51 -7.59
CA THR A 32 5.18 6.73 -6.53
C THR A 32 4.75 5.93 -5.32
N THR A 33 5.46 4.84 -5.03
CA THR A 33 5.11 3.90 -3.96
C THR A 33 6.27 3.75 -2.98
N TYR A 34 5.96 3.82 -1.69
CA TYR A 34 6.97 3.87 -0.63
C TYR A 34 6.45 3.34 0.71
N ALA A 35 7.37 3.01 1.61
CA ALA A 35 7.05 2.72 2.99
C ALA A 35 6.76 4.02 3.74
N LYS A 36 5.48 4.24 4.11
CA LYS A 36 5.04 5.39 4.91
C LYS A 36 5.40 5.23 6.38
N SER A 37 5.29 4.01 6.89
CA SER A 37 5.73 3.70 8.25
C SER A 37 6.27 2.28 8.37
N ILE A 38 7.15 2.06 9.35
CA ILE A 38 7.62 0.74 9.79
C ILE A 38 7.52 0.70 11.31
N GLY A 39 6.71 -0.22 11.83
CA GLY A 39 6.33 -0.23 13.23
C GLY A 39 5.77 1.13 13.66
N PRO A 40 6.29 1.74 14.75
CA PRO A 40 5.86 3.04 15.24
C PRO A 40 6.52 4.23 14.52
N VAL A 41 7.47 3.98 13.61
CA VAL A 41 8.21 5.04 12.92
C VAL A 41 7.50 5.43 11.63
N GLU A 42 6.99 6.64 11.56
CA GLU A 42 6.33 7.23 10.40
C GLU A 42 7.17 8.37 9.83
N ILE A 43 7.14 8.54 8.52
CA ILE A 43 7.80 9.65 7.82
C ILE A 43 7.24 11.00 8.28
N GLN A 44 8.11 12.01 8.34
CA GLN A 44 7.75 13.40 8.66
C GLN A 44 8.07 14.34 7.50
N SER A 45 8.90 13.90 6.57
CA SER A 45 9.28 14.62 5.37
C SER A 45 9.18 13.72 4.14
N PHE A 46 9.23 14.31 2.94
CA PHE A 46 9.12 13.55 1.70
C PHE A 46 10.16 14.02 0.67
N SER A 47 11.02 13.09 0.27
CA SER A 47 11.93 13.22 -0.87
C SER A 47 11.84 11.95 -1.72
N GLU A 48 11.44 12.09 -2.97
CA GLU A 48 11.29 10.95 -3.88
C GLU A 48 12.61 10.23 -4.13
N GLU A 49 13.74 10.94 -4.12
CA GLU A 49 15.07 10.37 -4.28
C GLU A 49 15.41 9.41 -3.14
N GLU A 50 14.99 9.73 -1.90
CA GLU A 50 15.27 8.93 -0.72
C GLU A 50 14.60 7.55 -0.75
N ILE A 51 13.51 7.37 -1.48
CA ILE A 51 12.84 6.07 -1.64
C ILE A 51 13.82 5.00 -2.16
N ARG A 52 14.74 5.41 -3.04
CA ARG A 52 15.72 4.51 -3.67
C ARG A 52 17.08 4.48 -2.96
N ASN A 53 17.33 5.45 -2.08
CA ASN A 53 18.61 5.61 -1.40
C ASN A 53 18.74 4.77 -0.14
N ASN A 54 17.63 4.22 0.38
CA ASN A 54 17.66 3.35 1.55
C ASN A 54 16.91 2.03 1.31
N SER A 55 17.32 1.00 2.04
CA SER A 55 16.78 -0.36 1.90
C SER A 55 15.34 -0.52 2.42
N LEU A 56 14.83 0.47 3.14
CA LEU A 56 13.48 0.46 3.70
C LEU A 56 12.45 1.11 2.77
N CYS A 57 12.89 1.69 1.65
CA CYS A 57 12.05 2.41 0.69
C CYS A 57 11.25 3.55 1.34
N MET A 58 11.82 4.22 2.34
CA MET A 58 11.20 5.38 3.01
C MET A 58 11.65 6.67 2.32
N PRO A 59 10.75 7.63 2.04
CA PRO A 59 11.08 8.92 1.43
C PRO A 59 11.67 9.94 2.41
N ASP A 60 12.07 9.52 3.60
CA ASP A 60 12.56 10.34 4.71
C ASP A 60 13.78 9.64 5.30
N ALA A 61 14.97 10.24 5.13
CA ALA A 61 16.23 9.66 5.59
C ALA A 61 16.28 9.48 7.12
N ASP A 62 15.81 10.49 7.88
CA ASP A 62 15.78 10.43 9.34
C ASP A 62 14.82 9.34 9.85
N ALA A 63 13.66 9.21 9.21
CA ALA A 63 12.71 8.14 9.51
C ALA A 63 13.30 6.77 9.15
N ALA A 64 14.02 6.64 8.04
CA ALA A 64 14.67 5.40 7.62
C ALA A 64 15.75 4.97 8.63
N GLU A 65 16.55 5.90 9.16
CA GLU A 65 17.54 5.62 10.21
C GLU A 65 16.86 5.12 11.50
N LYS A 66 15.83 5.84 11.96
CA LYS A 66 15.06 5.45 13.16
C LYS A 66 14.36 4.09 12.99
N ALA A 67 13.80 3.83 11.81
CA ALA A 67 13.17 2.55 11.48
C ALA A 67 14.19 1.42 11.45
N SER A 68 15.39 1.65 10.94
CA SER A 68 16.50 0.67 10.97
C SER A 68 16.88 0.30 12.40
N ALA A 69 17.04 1.30 13.28
CA ALA A 69 17.34 1.07 14.70
C ALA A 69 16.20 0.29 15.42
N TYR A 70 14.94 0.60 15.07
CA TYR A 70 13.79 -0.14 15.59
C TYR A 70 13.80 -1.60 15.13
N LEU A 71 14.12 -1.85 13.85
CA LEU A 71 14.20 -3.21 13.30
C LEU A 71 15.36 -4.03 13.92
N GLU A 72 16.49 -3.39 14.28
CA GLU A 72 17.55 -4.06 15.04
C GLU A 72 17.06 -4.50 16.42
N GLN A 73 16.25 -3.68 17.09
CA GLN A 73 15.62 -4.07 18.35
C GLN A 73 14.66 -5.25 18.17
N CYS A 74 13.84 -5.24 17.10
CA CYS A 74 12.98 -6.38 16.78
C CYS A 74 13.80 -7.66 16.56
N LEU A 75 14.89 -7.59 15.79
CA LEU A 75 15.81 -8.72 15.57
C LEU A 75 16.39 -9.27 16.85
N ASN A 76 16.91 -8.39 17.73
CA ASN A 76 17.48 -8.76 19.01
C ASN A 76 16.45 -9.42 19.93
N ASN A 77 15.18 -9.03 19.81
CA ASN A 77 14.06 -9.59 20.54
C ASN A 77 13.43 -10.81 19.80
N GLN A 78 14.01 -11.26 18.69
CA GLN A 78 13.47 -12.37 17.88
C GLN A 78 12.04 -12.13 17.41
N ASP A 79 11.69 -10.87 17.12
CA ASP A 79 10.35 -10.38 16.76
C ASP A 79 10.33 -9.74 15.37
N SER A 80 9.17 -9.25 14.96
CA SER A 80 8.94 -8.64 13.65
C SER A 80 8.07 -7.40 13.73
N ALA A 81 8.15 -6.55 12.71
CA ALA A 81 7.38 -5.33 12.57
C ALA A 81 6.44 -5.37 11.36
N GLY A 82 5.32 -4.71 11.48
CA GLY A 82 4.45 -4.32 10.38
C GLY A 82 4.76 -2.92 9.88
N GLY A 83 3.84 -2.33 9.12
CA GLY A 83 3.92 -0.95 8.69
C GLY A 83 2.90 -0.62 7.62
N VAL A 84 3.03 0.56 7.03
CA VAL A 84 2.11 1.09 6.03
C VAL A 84 2.87 1.41 4.76
N ILE A 85 2.32 1.02 3.62
CA ILE A 85 2.79 1.40 2.30
C ILE A 85 1.80 2.40 1.73
N GLU A 86 2.28 3.53 1.22
CA GLU A 86 1.47 4.48 0.47
C GLU A 86 1.85 4.41 -1.01
N CYS A 87 0.84 4.37 -1.87
CA CYS A 87 0.97 4.45 -3.32
C CYS A 87 0.21 5.67 -3.82
N ARG A 88 0.90 6.55 -4.53
CA ARG A 88 0.33 7.70 -5.21
C ARG A 88 0.33 7.45 -6.71
N ILE A 89 -0.84 7.60 -7.34
CA ILE A 89 -1.01 7.42 -8.78
C ILE A 89 -1.40 8.77 -9.36
N LYS A 90 -0.60 9.28 -10.29
CA LYS A 90 -0.81 10.58 -10.90
C LYS A 90 -1.32 10.48 -12.31
N ASN A 91 -2.04 11.52 -12.75
CA ASN A 91 -2.51 11.70 -14.12
C ASN A 91 -3.50 10.62 -14.58
N VAL A 92 -4.23 10.00 -13.67
CA VAL A 92 -5.36 9.15 -14.04
C VAL A 92 -6.47 10.05 -14.59
N PRO A 93 -6.99 9.80 -15.81
CA PRO A 93 -8.07 10.61 -16.37
C PRO A 93 -9.32 10.53 -15.47
N ALA A 94 -10.06 11.64 -15.37
CA ALA A 94 -11.33 11.65 -14.65
C ALA A 94 -12.35 10.72 -15.33
N GLY A 95 -13.17 10.03 -14.52
CA GLY A 95 -14.23 9.14 -14.98
C GLY A 95 -13.84 7.66 -15.11
N LEU A 96 -12.59 7.29 -14.72
CA LEU A 96 -12.19 5.89 -14.68
C LEU A 96 -12.79 5.20 -13.45
N GLY A 97 -13.46 4.08 -13.66
CA GLY A 97 -14.15 3.29 -12.65
C GLY A 97 -15.58 2.98 -13.06
N ASP A 98 -16.32 2.37 -12.17
CA ASP A 98 -17.72 2.01 -12.41
C ASP A 98 -18.55 2.33 -11.16
N THR A 99 -19.83 2.06 -11.24
CA THR A 99 -20.79 2.24 -10.15
C THR A 99 -21.04 0.95 -9.40
N VAL A 100 -21.71 1.05 -8.27
CA VAL A 100 -22.19 -0.03 -7.40
C VAL A 100 -21.04 -0.89 -6.87
N PHE A 101 -20.75 -2.07 -7.46
CA PHE A 101 -19.79 -3.04 -6.92
C PHE A 101 -18.36 -2.84 -7.42
N ASP A 102 -18.22 -2.40 -8.68
CA ASP A 102 -16.92 -2.31 -9.35
C ASP A 102 -16.34 -0.88 -9.33
N LYS A 103 -16.68 -0.12 -8.29
CA LYS A 103 -16.08 1.19 -8.02
C LYS A 103 -14.55 1.10 -8.01
N LEU A 104 -13.89 2.16 -8.44
CA LEU A 104 -12.43 2.22 -8.49
C LEU A 104 -11.78 1.95 -7.11
N ASP A 105 -12.32 2.55 -6.06
CA ASP A 105 -11.86 2.32 -4.67
C ASP A 105 -12.07 0.86 -4.23
N ALA A 106 -13.21 0.25 -4.59
CA ALA A 106 -13.53 -1.14 -4.26
C ALA A 106 -12.60 -2.12 -5.01
N THR A 107 -12.35 -1.91 -6.31
CA THR A 107 -11.47 -2.76 -7.12
C THR A 107 -10.01 -2.63 -6.70
N LEU A 108 -9.54 -1.41 -6.39
CA LEU A 108 -8.21 -1.19 -5.81
C LEU A 108 -8.09 -1.88 -4.45
N ALA A 109 -9.07 -1.70 -3.56
CA ALA A 109 -9.07 -2.34 -2.26
C ALA A 109 -9.07 -3.87 -2.38
N HIS A 110 -9.86 -4.46 -3.28
CA HIS A 110 -9.86 -5.90 -3.56
C HIS A 110 -8.49 -6.39 -4.01
N ALA A 111 -7.87 -5.71 -4.96
CA ALA A 111 -6.56 -6.08 -5.49
C ALA A 111 -5.47 -6.03 -4.39
N ILE A 112 -5.42 -4.95 -3.63
CA ILE A 112 -4.43 -4.74 -2.56
C ILE A 112 -4.69 -5.68 -1.38
N MET A 113 -5.94 -5.88 -0.96
CA MET A 113 -6.29 -6.81 0.11
C MET A 113 -5.95 -8.27 -0.24
N SER A 114 -5.85 -8.61 -1.53
CA SER A 114 -5.42 -9.93 -1.97
C SER A 114 -3.95 -10.23 -1.72
N ILE A 115 -3.14 -9.21 -1.40
CA ILE A 115 -1.72 -9.37 -1.05
C ILE A 115 -1.61 -9.98 0.34
N GLY A 116 -0.81 -11.03 0.49
CA GLY A 116 -0.59 -11.65 1.80
C GLY A 116 -0.08 -10.66 2.84
N ALA A 117 -0.59 -10.75 4.07
CA ALA A 117 -0.29 -9.88 5.21
C ALA A 117 -0.92 -8.48 5.16
N VAL A 118 -1.59 -8.06 4.12
CA VAL A 118 -2.42 -6.84 4.13
C VAL A 118 -3.63 -7.07 5.04
N LYS A 119 -3.95 -6.08 5.89
CA LYS A 119 -5.05 -6.14 6.87
C LYS A 119 -6.02 -4.98 6.77
N ALA A 120 -5.63 -3.88 6.16
CA ALA A 120 -6.50 -2.77 5.84
C ALA A 120 -6.01 -2.08 4.56
N VAL A 121 -6.94 -1.43 3.88
CA VAL A 121 -6.68 -0.53 2.73
C VAL A 121 -7.40 0.78 3.01
N GLU A 122 -6.74 1.89 2.75
CA GLU A 122 -7.31 3.23 2.86
C GLU A 122 -7.19 3.96 1.52
N ILE A 123 -8.16 4.79 1.22
CA ILE A 123 -8.15 5.75 0.10
C ILE A 123 -8.27 7.16 0.68
N GLY A 124 -7.49 8.10 0.15
CA GLY A 124 -7.49 9.48 0.64
C GLY A 124 -7.13 9.59 2.11
N ASP A 125 -7.92 10.28 2.90
CA ASP A 125 -7.71 10.42 4.34
C ASP A 125 -8.04 9.15 5.14
N GLY A 126 -8.63 8.13 4.49
CA GLY A 126 -8.87 6.82 5.08
C GLY A 126 -9.75 6.90 6.31
N ILE A 127 -9.34 6.24 7.41
CA ILE A 127 -10.14 6.23 8.65
C ILE A 127 -10.27 7.60 9.32
N ASN A 128 -9.40 8.57 8.97
CA ASN A 128 -9.44 9.89 9.60
C ASN A 128 -10.70 10.68 9.22
N VAL A 129 -11.34 10.40 8.07
CA VAL A 129 -12.61 11.02 7.66
C VAL A 129 -13.72 10.86 8.70
N THR A 130 -13.66 9.82 9.51
CA THR A 130 -14.65 9.57 10.57
C THR A 130 -14.64 10.61 11.70
N ARG A 131 -13.61 11.45 11.75
CA ARG A 131 -13.42 12.50 12.75
C ARG A 131 -13.72 13.89 12.21
N LEU A 132 -13.96 14.00 10.90
CA LEU A 132 -14.22 15.25 10.21
C LEU A 132 -15.72 15.51 10.10
N THR A 133 -16.09 16.77 10.04
CA THR A 133 -17.42 17.20 9.59
C THR A 133 -17.44 17.22 8.05
N GLY A 134 -18.64 17.20 7.45
CA GLY A 134 -18.74 17.25 5.98
C GLY A 134 -18.09 18.50 5.37
N SER A 135 -18.10 19.63 6.08
CA SER A 135 -17.45 20.85 5.60
C SER A 135 -15.93 20.82 5.70
N GLU A 136 -15.37 20.01 6.57
CA GLU A 136 -13.92 19.78 6.70
C GLU A 136 -13.42 18.74 5.68
N ASP A 137 -14.24 17.74 5.38
CA ASP A 137 -13.89 16.63 4.47
C ASP A 137 -14.10 16.99 2.99
N ASN A 138 -15.01 17.92 2.67
CA ASN A 138 -15.35 18.24 1.30
C ASN A 138 -14.17 18.88 0.54
N ASP A 139 -13.80 18.28 -0.59
CA ASP A 139 -12.83 18.82 -1.54
C ASP A 139 -13.47 19.91 -2.41
N GLY A 140 -13.18 21.18 -2.14
CA GLY A 140 -13.71 22.30 -2.92
C GLY A 140 -13.10 22.38 -4.31
N PHE A 141 -13.91 22.63 -5.35
CA PHE A 141 -13.42 22.89 -6.70
C PHE A 141 -13.12 24.36 -6.91
N VAL A 142 -12.02 24.66 -7.59
CA VAL A 142 -11.60 25.99 -7.99
C VAL A 142 -11.20 26.01 -9.46
N GLN A 143 -11.48 27.13 -10.13
CA GLN A 143 -11.01 27.39 -11.48
C GLN A 143 -9.88 28.43 -11.39
N LYS A 144 -8.71 28.08 -11.92
CA LYS A 144 -7.56 28.97 -12.03
C LYS A 144 -6.96 28.84 -13.43
N ASP A 145 -6.82 29.95 -14.12
CA ASP A 145 -6.23 30.03 -15.47
C ASP A 145 -6.87 29.07 -16.50
N GLY A 146 -8.20 28.86 -16.40
CA GLY A 146 -8.94 27.95 -17.28
C GLY A 146 -8.88 26.47 -16.87
N ILE A 147 -8.13 26.13 -15.82
CA ILE A 147 -7.99 24.76 -15.30
C ILE A 147 -8.85 24.60 -14.06
N ILE A 148 -9.66 23.55 -14.04
CA ILE A 148 -10.43 23.15 -12.85
C ILE A 148 -9.53 22.25 -12.00
N SER A 149 -9.41 22.58 -10.73
CA SER A 149 -8.64 21.80 -9.74
C SER A 149 -9.37 21.79 -8.41
N LYS A 150 -8.88 20.99 -7.46
CA LYS A 150 -9.39 20.93 -6.09
C LYS A 150 -8.49 21.71 -5.13
N THR A 151 -9.08 22.21 -4.05
CA THR A 151 -8.35 22.89 -2.95
C THR A 151 -7.71 21.90 -1.98
N SER A 152 -8.22 20.67 -1.94
CA SER A 152 -7.79 19.56 -1.08
C SER A 152 -7.99 18.22 -1.82
N ASN A 153 -7.60 17.12 -1.21
CA ASN A 153 -7.76 15.79 -1.79
C ASN A 153 -8.04 14.74 -0.69
N HIS A 154 -9.01 15.05 0.18
CA HIS A 154 -9.46 14.16 1.25
C HIS A 154 -10.03 12.84 0.69
N ALA A 155 -10.76 12.94 -0.42
CA ALA A 155 -11.31 11.79 -1.15
C ALA A 155 -10.23 10.91 -1.82
N GLY A 156 -8.97 11.40 -1.89
CA GLY A 156 -7.86 10.63 -2.49
C GLY A 156 -8.03 10.33 -3.97
N GLY A 157 -8.57 11.29 -4.75
CA GLY A 157 -8.70 11.19 -6.20
C GLY A 157 -9.87 10.33 -6.70
N ILE A 158 -10.74 9.85 -5.80
CA ILE A 158 -11.88 8.98 -6.15
C ILE A 158 -13.15 9.55 -5.53
N MET A 159 -14.11 9.92 -6.36
CA MET A 159 -15.43 10.42 -5.96
C MET A 159 -16.53 9.60 -6.62
N GLY A 160 -17.50 9.15 -5.84
CA GLY A 160 -18.61 8.35 -6.36
C GLY A 160 -18.20 7.01 -6.99
N GLY A 161 -16.98 6.53 -6.70
CA GLY A 161 -16.42 5.29 -7.26
C GLY A 161 -15.63 5.47 -8.55
N MET A 162 -15.44 6.71 -9.00
CA MET A 162 -14.70 7.04 -10.22
C MET A 162 -13.56 8.01 -9.90
N SER A 163 -12.49 7.96 -10.70
CA SER A 163 -11.42 8.94 -10.61
C SER A 163 -11.93 10.35 -10.94
N ASP A 164 -11.40 11.35 -10.26
CA ASP A 164 -11.78 12.76 -10.44
C ASP A 164 -10.68 13.62 -11.09
N GLY A 165 -9.58 13.00 -11.51
CA GLY A 165 -8.43 13.66 -12.13
C GLY A 165 -7.37 14.14 -11.13
N SER A 166 -7.63 14.06 -9.82
CA SER A 166 -6.62 14.30 -8.78
C SER A 166 -5.74 13.07 -8.57
N ASP A 167 -4.63 13.23 -7.84
CA ASP A 167 -3.79 12.10 -7.46
C ASP A 167 -4.58 11.07 -6.67
N ILE A 168 -4.54 9.81 -7.10
CA ILE A 168 -5.11 8.72 -6.32
C ILE A 168 -4.12 8.38 -5.21
N ILE A 169 -4.60 8.41 -3.96
CA ILE A 169 -3.81 8.10 -2.78
C ILE A 169 -4.40 6.86 -2.11
N LEU A 170 -3.64 5.78 -2.09
CA LEU A 170 -4.03 4.55 -1.40
C LEU A 170 -2.95 4.13 -0.39
N ARG A 171 -3.38 3.49 0.69
CA ARG A 171 -2.48 2.91 1.71
C ARG A 171 -2.82 1.46 1.96
N ALA A 172 -1.78 0.64 2.07
CA ALA A 172 -1.86 -0.77 2.45
C ALA A 172 -1.22 -0.97 3.82
N HIS A 173 -1.99 -1.48 4.78
CA HIS A 173 -1.53 -1.77 6.13
C HIS A 173 -1.07 -3.23 6.22
N ILE A 174 0.19 -3.44 6.54
CA ILE A 174 0.87 -4.74 6.57
C ILE A 174 1.06 -5.17 8.01
N LYS A 175 0.56 -6.34 8.37
CA LYS A 175 0.79 -6.91 9.70
C LYS A 175 2.24 -7.40 9.85
N PRO A 176 2.76 -7.51 11.09
CA PRO A 176 4.02 -8.20 11.38
C PRO A 176 4.01 -9.64 10.87
N THR A 177 5.17 -10.17 10.51
CA THR A 177 5.34 -11.57 10.13
C THR A 177 5.09 -12.47 11.34
N PRO A 178 4.17 -13.46 11.26
CA PRO A 178 3.85 -14.29 12.42
C PRO A 178 4.91 -15.35 12.72
N SER A 179 5.78 -15.68 11.76
CA SER A 179 6.87 -16.63 12.00
C SER A 179 8.07 -15.91 12.62
N ILE A 180 8.09 -15.87 13.94
CA ILE A 180 9.15 -15.30 14.77
C ILE A 180 9.83 -16.43 15.56
N SER A 181 11.03 -16.19 16.07
CA SER A 181 11.80 -17.19 16.83
C SER A 181 11.47 -17.19 18.33
N GLN A 182 10.56 -16.34 18.79
CA GLN A 182 10.06 -16.40 20.16
C GLN A 182 9.19 -17.66 20.35
N PRO A 183 9.23 -18.29 21.55
CA PRO A 183 8.32 -19.36 21.90
C PRO A 183 6.84 -18.89 21.80
N GLN A 184 6.03 -19.67 21.13
CA GLN A 184 4.61 -19.36 20.92
C GLN A 184 3.75 -20.52 21.44
N SER A 185 2.74 -20.21 22.22
CA SER A 185 1.76 -21.19 22.68
C SER A 185 0.90 -21.66 21.51
N THR A 186 0.76 -22.97 21.37
CA THR A 186 -0.06 -23.61 20.34
C THR A 186 -0.63 -24.93 20.86
N VAL A 187 -1.32 -25.67 20.00
CA VAL A 187 -1.89 -26.97 20.32
C VAL A 187 -1.51 -28.00 19.25
N THR A 188 -1.36 -29.25 19.65
CA THR A 188 -1.22 -30.38 18.74
C THR A 188 -2.55 -30.67 18.03
N SER A 189 -2.52 -31.52 16.99
CA SER A 189 -3.73 -32.01 16.34
C SER A 189 -4.61 -32.89 17.28
N SER A 190 -4.03 -33.37 18.38
CA SER A 190 -4.73 -34.09 19.47
C SER A 190 -5.33 -33.19 20.53
N GLY A 191 -5.12 -31.86 20.43
CA GLY A 191 -5.65 -30.86 21.39
C GLY A 191 -4.79 -30.61 22.62
N GLU A 192 -3.55 -31.10 22.65
CA GLU A 192 -2.61 -30.88 23.75
C GLU A 192 -1.88 -29.55 23.60
N ASN A 193 -1.82 -28.74 24.66
CA ASN A 193 -1.08 -27.49 24.68
C ASN A 193 0.42 -27.75 24.59
N LEU A 194 1.11 -26.96 23.77
CA LEU A 194 2.57 -26.96 23.68
C LEU A 194 3.11 -25.57 23.38
N GLU A 195 4.38 -25.36 23.68
CA GLU A 195 5.15 -24.22 23.18
C GLU A 195 5.93 -24.61 21.94
N LEU A 196 5.81 -23.81 20.89
CA LEU A 196 6.51 -24.01 19.61
C LEU A 196 7.45 -22.85 19.35
N GLU A 197 8.70 -23.15 19.12
CA GLU A 197 9.70 -22.22 18.59
C GLU A 197 9.93 -22.52 17.11
N ILE A 198 9.65 -21.53 16.25
CA ILE A 198 9.84 -21.68 14.80
C ILE A 198 11.29 -21.35 14.48
N LYS A 199 12.09 -22.37 14.18
CA LYS A 199 13.49 -22.21 13.79
C LYS A 199 13.61 -21.89 12.30
N GLY A 200 14.47 -20.92 11.95
CA GLY A 200 14.72 -20.56 10.56
C GLY A 200 15.19 -19.12 10.42
N ARG A 201 15.41 -18.69 9.17
CA ARG A 201 15.67 -17.29 8.86
C ARG A 201 14.32 -16.55 8.77
N HIS A 202 14.13 -15.60 9.66
CA HIS A 202 12.95 -14.73 9.67
C HIS A 202 13.33 -13.32 9.24
N ASP A 203 12.51 -12.73 8.37
CA ASP A 203 12.64 -11.31 8.04
C ASP A 203 11.95 -10.48 9.14
N PRO A 204 12.61 -9.51 9.74
CA PRO A 204 12.02 -8.67 10.79
C PRO A 204 10.91 -7.76 10.24
N VAL A 205 10.88 -7.55 8.94
CA VAL A 205 9.86 -6.73 8.25
C VAL A 205 9.72 -7.17 6.79
N ILE A 206 8.49 -7.13 6.27
CA ILE A 206 8.22 -7.41 4.86
C ILE A 206 7.80 -6.17 4.07
N VAL A 207 7.56 -5.05 4.74
CA VAL A 207 7.06 -3.81 4.15
C VAL A 207 7.88 -3.36 2.95
N PRO A 208 9.22 -3.24 2.98
CA PRO A 208 9.99 -2.78 1.84
C PRO A 208 9.87 -3.68 0.61
N ARG A 209 9.71 -5.00 0.83
CA ARG A 209 9.50 -5.95 -0.27
C ARG A 209 8.09 -5.88 -0.85
N ALA A 210 7.12 -5.47 -0.06
CA ALA A 210 5.73 -5.35 -0.47
C ALA A 210 5.47 -4.05 -1.25
N VAL A 211 6.35 -3.05 -1.20
CA VAL A 211 6.23 -1.79 -1.95
C VAL A 211 5.99 -2.05 -3.43
N VAL A 212 6.85 -2.83 -4.08
CA VAL A 212 6.72 -3.15 -5.51
C VAL A 212 5.49 -4.01 -5.82
N VAL A 213 5.00 -4.78 -4.84
CA VAL A 213 3.79 -5.61 -5.01
C VAL A 213 2.54 -4.74 -4.98
N VAL A 214 2.46 -3.77 -4.06
CA VAL A 214 1.36 -2.80 -3.97
C VAL A 214 1.30 -1.98 -5.26
N GLU A 215 2.43 -1.48 -5.74
CA GLU A 215 2.52 -0.73 -7.00
C GLU A 215 2.05 -1.57 -8.19
N ALA A 216 2.53 -2.81 -8.31
CA ALA A 216 2.13 -3.73 -9.37
C ALA A 216 0.64 -4.02 -9.38
N MET A 217 0.03 -4.25 -8.21
CA MET A 217 -1.40 -4.53 -8.10
C MET A 217 -2.25 -3.31 -8.41
N ALA A 218 -1.83 -2.12 -7.99
CA ALA A 218 -2.47 -0.86 -8.35
C ALA A 218 -2.41 -0.63 -9.87
N ALA A 219 -1.25 -0.83 -10.49
CA ALA A 219 -1.06 -0.66 -11.92
C ALA A 219 -1.91 -1.65 -12.75
N LEU A 220 -1.96 -2.90 -12.34
CA LEU A 220 -2.81 -3.91 -12.99
C LEU A 220 -4.28 -3.52 -12.92
N THR A 221 -4.75 -3.02 -11.78
CA THR A 221 -6.14 -2.58 -11.59
C THR A 221 -6.47 -1.41 -12.52
N ILE A 222 -5.63 -0.36 -12.56
CA ILE A 222 -5.82 0.80 -13.44
C ILE A 222 -5.80 0.36 -14.91
N THR A 223 -4.87 -0.52 -15.31
CA THR A 223 -4.80 -1.02 -16.68
C THR A 223 -6.06 -1.77 -17.09
N CYS A 224 -6.59 -2.65 -16.21
CA CYS A 224 -7.81 -3.39 -16.47
C CYS A 224 -9.01 -2.44 -16.66
N LEU A 225 -9.16 -1.45 -15.78
CA LEU A 225 -10.26 -0.50 -15.87
C LEU A 225 -10.17 0.39 -17.12
N LEU A 226 -8.98 0.86 -17.49
CA LEU A 226 -8.77 1.61 -18.74
C LEU A 226 -9.16 0.78 -19.98
N TYR A 227 -8.78 -0.49 -20.00
CA TYR A 227 -9.11 -1.39 -21.10
C TYR A 227 -10.63 -1.64 -21.23
N THR A 228 -11.32 -1.72 -20.10
CA THR A 228 -12.77 -2.02 -20.08
C THR A 228 -13.64 -0.77 -20.23
N SER A 229 -13.13 0.43 -19.96
CA SER A 229 -13.89 1.69 -20.11
C SER A 229 -14.11 2.09 -21.57
N ASP A 230 -13.25 1.62 -22.48
CA ASP A 230 -13.36 1.87 -23.94
C ASP A 230 -14.16 0.80 -24.70
N ALA A 231 -14.69 -0.19 -23.98
CA ALA A 231 -15.53 -1.26 -24.54
C ALA A 231 -17.01 -0.99 -24.24
#